data_a78788e0daff1ffb142424d516f21276
#
_entry.id   a78788e0daff1ffb142424d516f21276
#
_cell.length_a   1.000
_cell.length_b   1.000
_cell.length_c   1.000
_cell.angle_alpha   90.00
_cell.angle_beta   90.00
_cell.angle_gamma   90.00
#
_symmetry.space_group_name_H-M   'P 1'
#
loop_
_entity.id
_entity.type
_entity.pdbx_description
1 polymer ?
#
loop_
_entity_poly.entity_id
_entity_poly.type
_entity_poly.pdbx_seq_one_letter_code
_entity_poly.pdbx_strand_id
1 'polypeptide(L)'
;MAGYVGSGLYAPPIVAQSTMDSITQRWLQPVIGDAIFIPSTMLGEMTSQGRRVDSADLPFAVAARTLPGGGAFFGTQEISLEIPDPIQPAVQVWKYYRQPLAISLTDLWTNQASSPTGVLNLVRAYMIMLAGTFLQILSNALWGDTTQPAGLAVDDINAWLNNQTNTIAGINRNSAGNAFWKPNATINLASLTMANMVTAYWQYAGNMGFDYPQVMAMSPTGYANFMNLFVQQIRYFNEFPDDEGVQAVFRQGVKFFTTKVVPDPYLGALQPQTAFIINYRYIYPVFFQRCYFLFSPWVQPSNQLLLSTFLILGWNIQCVSPQKAGQAISGSGL
;
A
#
# COMPACT_ATOMS: atom_id res chain seq x y z
N MET A 1 71.13 -17.51 18.80
CA MET A 1 69.75 -17.96 18.51
C MET A 1 68.79 -16.86 18.98
N ALA A 2 68.31 -16.05 18.08
CA ALA A 2 67.37 -14.99 18.41
C ALA A 2 65.96 -15.59 18.34
N GLY A 3 65.26 -15.57 19.48
CA GLY A 3 63.89 -16.05 19.56
C GLY A 3 62.94 -15.13 18.81
N TYR A 4 62.22 -15.67 17.88
CA TYR A 4 61.10 -15.04 17.23
C TYR A 4 59.97 -14.85 18.24
N VAL A 5 59.75 -13.61 18.67
CA VAL A 5 58.57 -13.27 19.45
C VAL A 5 57.40 -13.21 18.45
N GLY A 6 56.53 -14.20 18.53
CA GLY A 6 55.33 -14.24 17.70
C GLY A 6 54.52 -12.97 17.94
N SER A 7 54.35 -12.18 16.87
CA SER A 7 53.40 -11.10 16.81
C SER A 7 52.00 -11.72 16.96
N GLY A 8 51.43 -11.56 18.16
CA GLY A 8 50.02 -11.87 18.35
C GLY A 8 49.21 -11.15 17.30
N LEU A 9 48.58 -11.90 16.40
CA LEU A 9 47.60 -11.42 15.51
C LEU A 9 46.50 -10.74 16.34
N TYR A 10 46.55 -9.42 16.41
CA TYR A 10 45.42 -8.65 16.88
C TYR A 10 44.31 -8.90 15.84
N ALA A 11 43.46 -9.88 16.15
CA ALA A 11 42.19 -9.95 15.45
C ALA A 11 41.45 -8.64 15.77
N PRO A 12 41.13 -7.83 14.76
CA PRO A 12 40.39 -6.61 15.00
C PRO A 12 39.11 -6.98 15.76
N PRO A 13 38.68 -6.15 16.74
CA PRO A 13 37.48 -6.45 17.47
C PRO A 13 36.31 -6.57 16.48
N ILE A 14 35.84 -7.78 16.26
CA ILE A 14 34.65 -8.03 15.48
C ILE A 14 33.53 -7.32 16.22
N VAL A 15 32.86 -6.36 15.56
CA VAL A 15 31.64 -5.77 16.12
C VAL A 15 30.73 -6.93 16.46
N ALA A 16 30.50 -7.13 17.75
CA ALA A 16 29.79 -8.31 18.20
C ALA A 16 28.40 -8.33 17.54
N GLN A 17 27.99 -9.49 17.06
CA GLN A 17 26.70 -9.69 16.42
C GLN A 17 25.56 -9.12 17.27
N SER A 18 25.63 -9.28 18.61
CA SER A 18 24.71 -8.69 19.57
C SER A 18 24.67 -7.15 19.53
N THR A 19 25.77 -6.50 19.22
CA THR A 19 25.83 -5.03 19.08
C THR A 19 25.12 -4.59 17.79
N MET A 20 25.33 -5.31 16.70
CA MET A 20 24.62 -5.06 15.42
C MET A 20 23.11 -5.28 15.59
N ASP A 21 22.70 -6.34 16.25
CA ASP A 21 21.29 -6.62 16.56
C ASP A 21 20.66 -5.49 17.40
N SER A 22 21.36 -5.06 18.45
CA SER A 22 20.88 -3.97 19.32
C SER A 22 20.73 -2.65 18.58
N ILE A 23 21.68 -2.29 17.72
CA ILE A 23 21.62 -1.07 16.89
C ILE A 23 20.45 -1.17 15.91
N THR A 24 20.31 -2.29 15.22
CA THR A 24 19.28 -2.49 14.21
C THR A 24 17.88 -2.43 14.83
N GLN A 25 17.64 -3.14 15.92
CA GLN A 25 16.32 -3.22 16.54
C GLN A 25 15.93 -1.94 17.28
N ARG A 26 16.85 -1.31 18.00
CA ARG A 26 16.52 -0.14 18.81
C ARG A 26 16.47 1.18 18.05
N TRP A 27 17.41 1.37 17.12
CA TRP A 27 17.62 2.68 16.50
C TRP A 27 17.18 2.75 15.05
N LEU A 28 17.34 1.67 14.29
CA LEU A 28 17.10 1.71 12.85
C LEU A 28 15.70 1.23 12.47
N GLN A 29 15.13 0.27 13.18
CA GLN A 29 13.82 -0.27 12.85
C GLN A 29 12.70 0.77 12.84
N PRO A 30 12.54 1.66 13.83
CA PRO A 30 11.52 2.70 13.81
C PRO A 30 11.73 3.69 12.65
N VAL A 31 12.97 4.13 12.43
CA VAL A 31 13.32 5.09 11.38
C VAL A 31 13.07 4.53 9.99
N ILE A 32 13.28 3.23 9.78
CA ILE A 32 13.04 2.58 8.49
C ILE A 32 11.54 2.51 8.18
N GLY A 33 10.72 2.18 9.16
CA GLY A 33 9.27 2.20 8.98
C GLY A 33 8.77 3.55 8.47
N ASP A 34 9.19 4.62 9.12
CA ASP A 34 8.82 5.98 8.71
C ASP A 34 9.41 6.33 7.33
N ALA A 35 10.68 5.97 7.07
CA ALA A 35 11.33 6.23 5.79
C ALA A 35 10.69 5.50 4.60
N ILE A 36 10.05 4.36 4.83
CA ILE A 36 9.35 3.59 3.79
C ILE A 36 8.00 4.22 3.47
N PHE A 37 7.25 4.68 4.46
CA PHE A 37 5.89 5.15 4.21
C PHE A 37 5.79 6.63 3.80
N ILE A 38 6.69 7.48 4.29
CA ILE A 38 6.65 8.92 3.99
C ILE A 38 6.86 9.25 2.50
N PRO A 39 7.82 8.63 1.77
CA PRO A 39 8.09 9.02 0.38
C PRO A 39 7.06 8.56 -0.65
N SER A 40 6.31 7.48 -0.37
CA SER A 40 5.28 6.98 -1.29
C SER A 40 3.96 7.68 -1.01
N THR A 41 3.49 8.43 -1.99
CA THR A 41 2.26 9.22 -1.84
C THR A 41 1.06 8.36 -1.49
N MET A 42 0.79 7.30 -2.26
CA MET A 42 -0.40 6.47 -2.03
C MET A 42 -0.21 5.46 -0.90
N LEU A 43 0.94 4.80 -0.84
CA LEU A 43 1.25 3.85 0.23
C LEU A 43 1.25 4.56 1.60
N GLY A 44 1.81 5.78 1.69
CA GLY A 44 1.80 6.58 2.91
C GLY A 44 0.38 6.98 3.34
N GLU A 45 -0.45 7.43 2.42
CA GLU A 45 -1.85 7.76 2.69
C GLU A 45 -2.63 6.53 3.19
N MET A 46 -2.50 5.39 2.53
CA MET A 46 -3.17 4.15 2.96
C MET A 46 -2.66 3.65 4.31
N THR A 47 -1.36 3.74 4.56
CA THR A 47 -0.77 3.27 5.82
C THR A 47 -1.25 4.06 7.01
N SER A 48 -1.54 5.35 6.83
CA SER A 48 -2.14 6.17 7.89
C SER A 48 -3.51 5.65 8.36
N GLN A 49 -4.21 4.90 7.50
CA GLN A 49 -5.49 4.23 7.79
C GLN A 49 -5.31 2.75 8.15
N GLY A 50 -4.07 2.27 8.17
CA GLY A 50 -3.73 0.88 8.40
C GLY A 50 -4.04 0.41 9.83
N ARG A 51 -4.42 -0.86 9.95
CA ARG A 51 -4.69 -1.50 11.25
C ARG A 51 -3.61 -2.52 11.55
N ARG A 52 -3.23 -2.61 12.82
CA ARG A 52 -2.33 -3.67 13.30
C ARG A 52 -3.14 -4.72 14.02
N VAL A 53 -2.98 -5.98 13.61
CA VAL A 53 -3.75 -7.11 14.15
C VAL A 53 -2.78 -8.24 14.49
N ASP A 54 -3.03 -8.91 15.61
CA ASP A 54 -2.30 -10.09 16.06
C ASP A 54 -3.23 -11.30 16.06
N SER A 55 -3.50 -11.87 14.90
CA SER A 55 -4.31 -13.08 14.73
C SER A 55 -3.67 -13.99 13.69
N ALA A 56 -3.94 -15.30 13.76
CA ALA A 56 -3.40 -16.27 12.80
C ALA A 56 -3.90 -16.00 11.37
N ASP A 57 -5.18 -15.66 11.24
CA ASP A 57 -5.86 -15.30 9.98
C ASP A 57 -6.56 -13.96 10.14
N LEU A 58 -7.04 -13.40 9.04
CA LEU A 58 -7.83 -12.18 8.98
C LEU A 58 -9.31 -12.51 8.68
N PRO A 59 -10.06 -13.04 9.65
CA PRO A 59 -11.49 -13.26 9.47
C PRO A 59 -12.24 -11.93 9.58
N PHE A 60 -13.21 -11.70 8.72
CA PHE A 60 -14.11 -10.56 8.80
C PHE A 60 -15.50 -10.93 8.27
N ALA A 61 -16.50 -10.26 8.79
CA ALA A 61 -17.87 -10.46 8.39
C ALA A 61 -18.23 -9.54 7.23
N VAL A 62 -18.86 -10.09 6.21
CA VAL A 62 -19.36 -9.34 5.06
C VAL A 62 -20.85 -9.41 5.01
N ALA A 63 -21.52 -8.26 4.87
CA ALA A 63 -22.96 -8.23 4.64
C ALA A 63 -23.25 -8.71 3.21
N ALA A 64 -23.77 -9.92 3.09
CA ALA A 64 -23.99 -10.59 1.82
C ALA A 64 -25.33 -10.27 1.18
N ARG A 65 -26.35 -9.96 1.99
CA ARG A 65 -27.72 -9.75 1.50
C ARG A 65 -28.43 -8.67 2.30
N THR A 66 -29.39 -8.04 1.65
CA THR A 66 -30.40 -7.23 2.35
C THR A 66 -31.39 -8.15 3.05
N LEU A 67 -31.87 -7.76 4.23
CA LEU A 67 -32.92 -8.50 4.92
C LEU A 67 -34.19 -8.50 4.07
N PRO A 68 -34.78 -9.68 3.77
CA PRO A 68 -36.05 -9.76 3.05
C PRO A 68 -37.21 -9.30 3.93
N GLY A 69 -38.34 -9.03 3.33
CA GLY A 69 -39.60 -8.77 4.05
C GLY A 69 -39.85 -7.30 4.39
N GLY A 70 -38.92 -6.36 4.04
CA GLY A 70 -39.16 -4.93 4.19
C GLY A 70 -40.03 -4.37 3.06
N GLY A 71 -41.11 -3.66 3.39
CA GLY A 71 -41.99 -3.02 2.41
C GLY A 71 -43.19 -2.37 3.04
N ALA A 72 -44.01 -1.68 2.26
CA ALA A 72 -45.29 -1.19 2.69
C ALA A 72 -46.24 -2.40 2.89
N PHE A 73 -46.98 -2.40 3.97
CA PHE A 73 -47.93 -3.47 4.27
C PHE A 73 -49.33 -2.92 4.54
N PHE A 74 -50.32 -3.71 4.29
CA PHE A 74 -51.72 -3.42 4.67
C PHE A 74 -52.09 -4.26 5.89
N GLY A 75 -52.79 -3.73 6.86
CA GLY A 75 -52.96 -4.23 8.23
C GLY A 75 -53.42 -5.68 8.42
N THR A 76 -53.80 -6.40 7.37
CA THR A 76 -54.18 -7.82 7.41
C THR A 76 -53.25 -8.72 6.61
N GLN A 77 -52.14 -8.19 6.10
CA GLN A 77 -51.19 -8.94 5.29
C GLN A 77 -50.25 -9.76 6.19
N GLU A 78 -50.08 -11.04 5.87
CA GLU A 78 -49.08 -11.88 6.55
C GLU A 78 -47.67 -11.40 6.24
N ILE A 79 -46.88 -11.16 7.28
CA ILE A 79 -45.48 -10.83 7.16
C ILE A 79 -44.70 -12.15 7.10
N SER A 80 -44.05 -12.43 5.97
CA SER A 80 -43.14 -13.57 5.86
C SER A 80 -41.89 -13.30 6.70
N LEU A 81 -41.70 -14.07 7.76
CA LEU A 81 -40.54 -14.06 8.63
C LEU A 81 -39.56 -15.14 8.15
N GLU A 82 -38.75 -14.79 7.14
CA GLU A 82 -37.59 -15.59 6.80
C GLU A 82 -36.39 -15.16 7.69
N ILE A 83 -35.67 -16.12 8.23
CA ILE A 83 -34.41 -15.88 8.91
C ILE A 83 -33.28 -16.09 7.88
N PRO A 84 -32.91 -15.07 7.12
CA PRO A 84 -31.80 -15.19 6.22
C PRO A 84 -30.48 -15.17 7.02
N ASP A 85 -29.46 -15.82 6.52
CA ASP A 85 -28.09 -15.59 6.95
C ASP A 85 -27.49 -14.45 6.11
N PRO A 86 -27.62 -13.16 6.54
CA PRO A 86 -27.18 -12.03 5.77
C PRO A 86 -25.67 -11.79 5.87
N ILE A 87 -24.96 -12.53 6.74
CA ILE A 87 -23.56 -12.35 7.02
C ILE A 87 -22.79 -13.54 6.47
N GLN A 88 -21.85 -13.29 5.57
CA GLN A 88 -20.94 -14.29 5.06
C GLN A 88 -19.54 -14.08 5.65
N PRO A 89 -18.90 -15.10 6.24
CA PRO A 89 -17.52 -14.99 6.68
C PRO A 89 -16.58 -14.94 5.47
N ALA A 90 -15.68 -13.97 5.49
CA ALA A 90 -14.56 -13.89 4.57
C ALA A 90 -13.26 -14.09 5.37
N VAL A 91 -12.33 -14.83 4.81
CA VAL A 91 -11.04 -15.11 5.47
C VAL A 91 -9.92 -14.78 4.49
N GLN A 92 -9.03 -13.92 4.92
CA GLN A 92 -7.78 -13.65 4.22
C GLN A 92 -6.62 -14.25 4.98
N VAL A 93 -5.58 -14.62 4.23
CA VAL A 93 -4.31 -15.10 4.78
C VAL A 93 -3.27 -13.98 4.78
N TRP A 94 -2.36 -14.02 5.74
CA TRP A 94 -1.24 -13.10 5.78
C TRP A 94 -0.30 -13.32 4.61
N LYS A 95 0.20 -12.23 4.03
CA LYS A 95 1.22 -12.22 2.99
C LYS A 95 2.50 -11.63 3.56
N TYR A 96 3.62 -12.34 3.33
CA TYR A 96 4.89 -11.96 3.92
C TYR A 96 5.85 -11.49 2.83
N TYR A 97 6.34 -10.28 3.01
CA TYR A 97 7.35 -9.68 2.16
C TYR A 97 8.67 -9.64 2.92
N ARG A 98 9.74 -9.96 2.23
CA ARG A 98 11.09 -9.94 2.81
C ARG A 98 12.07 -9.27 1.86
N GLN A 99 13.03 -8.55 2.43
CA GLN A 99 14.17 -8.01 1.72
C GLN A 99 15.45 -8.42 2.43
N PRO A 100 16.35 -9.19 1.80
CA PRO A 100 17.63 -9.54 2.37
C PRO A 100 18.58 -8.33 2.36
N LEU A 101 19.40 -8.25 3.38
CA LEU A 101 20.54 -7.36 3.47
C LEU A 101 21.77 -8.18 3.81
N ALA A 102 22.82 -8.05 3.01
CA ALA A 102 24.11 -8.68 3.25
C ALA A 102 25.21 -7.63 3.23
N ILE A 103 26.10 -7.67 4.21
CA ILE A 103 27.23 -6.76 4.33
C ILE A 103 28.53 -7.60 4.38
N SER A 104 29.49 -7.27 3.53
CA SER A 104 30.80 -7.93 3.53
C SER A 104 31.55 -7.63 4.82
N LEU A 105 32.12 -8.66 5.44
CA LEU A 105 33.02 -8.48 6.60
C LEU A 105 34.29 -7.70 6.23
N THR A 106 34.76 -7.84 5.01
CA THR A 106 35.94 -7.06 4.52
C THR A 106 35.64 -5.58 4.48
N ASP A 107 34.43 -5.18 4.04
CA ASP A 107 34.02 -3.78 4.03
C ASP A 107 33.85 -3.24 5.46
N LEU A 108 33.32 -4.06 6.36
CA LEU A 108 33.23 -3.67 7.77
C LEU A 108 34.61 -3.46 8.39
N TRP A 109 35.56 -4.34 8.14
CA TRP A 109 36.94 -4.21 8.65
C TRP A 109 37.66 -3.00 8.08
N THR A 110 37.55 -2.75 6.77
CA THR A 110 38.12 -1.60 6.11
C THR A 110 37.56 -0.27 6.67
N ASN A 111 36.26 -0.21 6.86
CA ASN A 111 35.63 0.99 7.43
C ASN A 111 35.91 1.15 8.93
N GLN A 112 36.06 0.06 9.69
CA GLN A 112 36.44 0.10 11.09
C GLN A 112 37.87 0.63 11.28
N ALA A 113 38.77 0.28 10.38
CA ALA A 113 40.17 0.76 10.42
C ALA A 113 40.25 2.29 10.30
N SER A 114 39.30 2.93 9.64
CA SER A 114 39.25 4.38 9.46
C SER A 114 38.71 5.11 10.70
N SER A 115 37.65 4.61 11.32
CA SER A 115 37.10 5.08 12.60
C SER A 115 35.92 4.20 13.05
N PRO A 116 35.60 4.11 14.36
CA PRO A 116 34.40 3.44 14.84
C PRO A 116 33.11 3.99 14.23
N THR A 117 33.09 5.26 13.89
CA THR A 117 31.95 5.94 13.25
C THR A 117 31.75 5.48 11.80
N GLY A 118 32.80 5.02 11.11
CA GLY A 118 32.74 4.52 9.74
C GLY A 118 31.83 3.31 9.59
N VAL A 119 31.86 2.37 10.53
CA VAL A 119 30.97 1.18 10.53
C VAL A 119 29.50 1.58 10.65
N LEU A 120 29.19 2.52 11.55
CA LEU A 120 27.80 3.00 11.74
C LEU A 120 27.30 3.70 10.48
N ASN A 121 28.13 4.49 9.81
CA ASN A 121 27.77 5.16 8.57
C ASN A 121 27.53 4.15 7.43
N LEU A 122 28.35 3.12 7.32
CA LEU A 122 28.19 2.06 6.33
C LEU A 122 26.86 1.31 6.54
N VAL A 123 26.60 0.85 7.76
CA VAL A 123 25.35 0.16 8.11
C VAL A 123 24.13 1.06 7.82
N ARG A 124 24.20 2.33 8.19
CA ARG A 124 23.15 3.30 7.92
C ARG A 124 22.90 3.48 6.41
N ALA A 125 23.95 3.56 5.60
CA ALA A 125 23.82 3.66 4.15
C ALA A 125 23.11 2.43 3.56
N TYR A 126 23.52 1.22 3.97
CA TYR A 126 22.85 -0.01 3.53
C TYR A 126 21.37 -0.08 3.98
N MET A 127 21.07 0.40 5.19
CA MET A 127 19.68 0.44 5.67
C MET A 127 18.81 1.42 4.89
N ILE A 128 19.33 2.57 4.47
CA ILE A 128 18.61 3.51 3.59
C ILE A 128 18.33 2.87 2.23
N MET A 129 19.32 2.18 1.65
CA MET A 129 19.14 1.46 0.38
C MET A 129 18.11 0.33 0.51
N LEU A 130 18.15 -0.43 1.60
CA LEU A 130 17.17 -1.47 1.93
C LEU A 130 15.77 -0.86 2.02
N ALA A 131 15.59 0.25 2.75
CA ALA A 131 14.32 0.94 2.88
C ALA A 131 13.76 1.38 1.52
N GLY A 132 14.60 1.96 0.65
CA GLY A 132 14.21 2.36 -0.70
C GLY A 132 13.77 1.20 -1.59
N THR A 133 14.52 0.08 -1.56
CA THR A 133 14.15 -1.13 -2.32
C THR A 133 12.87 -1.74 -1.78
N PHE A 134 12.72 -1.81 -0.47
CA PHE A 134 11.52 -2.37 0.14
C PHE A 134 10.28 -1.52 -0.12
N LEU A 135 10.42 -0.19 -0.11
CA LEU A 135 9.38 0.75 -0.53
C LEU A 135 8.90 0.45 -1.95
N GLN A 136 9.82 0.24 -2.89
CA GLN A 136 9.47 -0.08 -4.27
C GLN A 136 8.67 -1.39 -4.37
N ILE A 137 9.09 -2.43 -3.65
CA ILE A 137 8.39 -3.72 -3.61
C ILE A 137 6.97 -3.56 -3.05
N LEU A 138 6.79 -2.84 -1.95
CA LEU A 138 5.48 -2.63 -1.35
C LEU A 138 4.57 -1.76 -2.21
N SER A 139 5.12 -0.73 -2.87
CA SER A 139 4.34 0.12 -3.77
C SER A 139 3.90 -0.62 -5.03
N ASN A 140 4.74 -1.49 -5.59
CA ASN A 140 4.35 -2.37 -6.67
C ASN A 140 3.27 -3.36 -6.23
N ALA A 141 3.44 -3.96 -5.05
CA ALA A 141 2.47 -4.89 -4.48
C ALA A 141 1.09 -4.27 -4.25
N LEU A 142 1.03 -2.97 -3.96
CA LEU A 142 -0.22 -2.23 -3.80
C LEU A 142 -1.08 -2.22 -5.08
N TRP A 143 -0.45 -2.18 -6.26
CA TRP A 143 -1.11 -2.02 -7.56
C TRP A 143 -1.18 -3.30 -8.40
N GLY A 144 -0.69 -4.42 -7.89
CA GLY A 144 -0.74 -5.71 -8.57
C GLY A 144 0.58 -6.11 -9.23
N ASP A 145 1.60 -6.31 -8.42
CA ASP A 145 2.90 -6.80 -8.86
C ASP A 145 2.81 -8.23 -9.40
N THR A 146 2.96 -8.38 -10.70
CA THR A 146 2.96 -9.68 -11.39
C THR A 146 4.29 -10.43 -11.26
N THR A 147 5.33 -9.83 -10.70
CA THR A 147 6.64 -10.47 -10.50
C THR A 147 6.64 -11.43 -9.31
N GLN A 148 5.67 -11.33 -8.42
CA GLN A 148 5.54 -12.22 -7.27
C GLN A 148 4.88 -13.54 -7.67
N PRO A 149 5.28 -14.67 -7.06
CA PRO A 149 4.63 -15.95 -7.31
C PRO A 149 3.13 -15.89 -6.98
N ALA A 150 2.32 -16.55 -7.80
CA ALA A 150 0.88 -16.63 -7.60
C ALA A 150 0.52 -17.12 -6.19
N GLY A 151 -0.41 -16.44 -5.54
CA GLY A 151 -0.86 -16.76 -4.19
C GLY A 151 0.03 -16.23 -3.05
N LEU A 152 1.24 -15.72 -3.33
CA LEU A 152 2.10 -15.08 -2.32
C LEU A 152 1.97 -13.56 -2.30
N ALA A 153 1.51 -12.96 -3.39
CA ALA A 153 1.23 -11.52 -3.45
C ALA A 153 0.03 -11.14 -2.56
N VAL A 154 0.01 -9.88 -2.11
CA VAL A 154 -1.15 -9.31 -1.42
C VAL A 154 -2.37 -9.25 -2.35
N ASP A 155 -3.54 -9.18 -1.77
CA ASP A 155 -4.77 -8.89 -2.50
C ASP A 155 -4.77 -7.38 -2.84
N ASP A 156 -4.23 -7.03 -4.00
CA ASP A 156 -3.96 -5.65 -4.40
C ASP A 156 -5.22 -4.83 -4.71
N ILE A 157 -5.07 -3.51 -4.84
CA ILE A 157 -6.18 -2.60 -5.12
C ILE A 157 -6.85 -2.93 -6.46
N ASN A 158 -6.07 -3.29 -7.48
CA ASN A 158 -6.61 -3.66 -8.78
C ASN A 158 -7.45 -4.95 -8.70
N ALA A 159 -6.99 -5.96 -7.94
CA ALA A 159 -7.77 -7.17 -7.69
C ALA A 159 -9.08 -6.88 -6.93
N TRP A 160 -9.06 -5.92 -6.00
CA TRP A 160 -10.26 -5.53 -5.25
C TRP A 160 -11.25 -4.70 -6.08
N LEU A 161 -10.81 -3.72 -6.85
CA LEU A 161 -11.65 -2.69 -7.45
C LEU A 161 -11.90 -2.86 -8.96
N ASN A 162 -11.11 -3.67 -9.65
CA ASN A 162 -11.20 -3.82 -11.11
C ASN A 162 -11.58 -5.25 -11.54
N ASN A 163 -11.17 -6.27 -10.78
CA ASN A 163 -11.41 -7.66 -11.16
C ASN A 163 -12.75 -8.17 -10.64
N GLN A 164 -13.66 -8.53 -11.55
CA GLN A 164 -15.01 -8.99 -11.22
C GLN A 164 -15.15 -10.53 -11.14
N THR A 165 -14.13 -11.29 -11.50
CA THR A 165 -14.23 -12.74 -11.66
C THR A 165 -13.36 -13.56 -10.74
N ASN A 166 -12.38 -12.94 -10.06
CA ASN A 166 -11.43 -13.63 -9.20
C ASN A 166 -12.07 -14.17 -7.91
N THR A 167 -11.38 -15.10 -7.26
CA THR A 167 -11.66 -15.51 -5.89
C THR A 167 -10.77 -14.70 -4.95
N ILE A 168 -11.36 -13.99 -4.02
CA ILE A 168 -10.64 -13.16 -3.06
C ILE A 168 -11.26 -13.33 -1.67
N ALA A 169 -10.42 -13.41 -0.64
CA ALA A 169 -10.84 -13.70 0.74
C ALA A 169 -11.73 -14.95 0.87
N GLY A 170 -11.46 -15.99 0.07
CA GLY A 170 -12.23 -17.23 0.06
C GLY A 170 -13.57 -17.18 -0.69
N ILE A 171 -13.99 -16.02 -1.19
CA ILE A 171 -15.26 -15.83 -1.88
C ILE A 171 -15.04 -15.72 -3.38
N ASN A 172 -15.64 -16.64 -4.15
CA ASN A 172 -15.60 -16.62 -5.61
C ASN A 172 -16.62 -15.61 -6.15
N ARG A 173 -16.13 -14.54 -6.78
CA ARG A 173 -16.96 -13.48 -7.38
C ARG A 173 -17.79 -13.94 -8.57
N ASN A 174 -17.38 -15.00 -9.25
CA ASN A 174 -18.10 -15.50 -10.43
C ASN A 174 -19.35 -16.31 -10.09
N SER A 175 -19.54 -16.72 -8.83
CA SER A 175 -20.72 -17.44 -8.40
C SER A 175 -21.95 -16.52 -8.38
N ALA A 176 -23.11 -17.04 -8.82
CA ALA A 176 -24.33 -16.25 -8.98
C ALA A 176 -24.82 -15.59 -7.68
N GLY A 177 -24.60 -16.23 -6.51
CA GLY A 177 -24.99 -15.69 -5.20
C GLY A 177 -24.06 -14.57 -4.67
N ASN A 178 -22.90 -14.35 -5.30
CA ASN A 178 -21.85 -13.49 -4.76
C ASN A 178 -21.77 -12.12 -5.47
N ALA A 179 -22.88 -11.65 -6.05
CA ALA A 179 -22.92 -10.34 -6.71
C ALA A 179 -22.53 -9.18 -5.77
N PHE A 180 -22.82 -9.29 -4.48
CA PHE A 180 -22.45 -8.31 -3.45
C PHE A 180 -20.92 -8.15 -3.28
N TRP A 181 -20.15 -9.19 -3.67
CA TRP A 181 -18.69 -9.23 -3.55
C TRP A 181 -17.96 -8.74 -4.81
N LYS A 182 -18.69 -8.47 -5.89
CA LYS A 182 -18.13 -7.88 -7.11
C LYS A 182 -17.90 -6.38 -6.93
N PRO A 183 -16.77 -5.84 -7.38
CA PRO A 183 -16.61 -4.41 -7.47
C PRO A 183 -17.58 -3.82 -8.51
N ASN A 184 -17.77 -2.52 -8.48
CA ASN A 184 -18.47 -1.82 -9.55
C ASN A 184 -17.72 -1.98 -10.88
N ALA A 185 -18.45 -1.98 -11.97
CA ALA A 185 -17.84 -2.03 -13.30
C ALA A 185 -16.90 -0.84 -13.51
N THR A 186 -15.78 -1.08 -14.16
CA THR A 186 -14.83 -0.02 -14.53
C THR A 186 -15.51 1.02 -15.40
N ILE A 187 -15.36 2.29 -15.07
CA ILE A 187 -15.87 3.40 -15.87
C ILE A 187 -14.87 3.67 -17.00
N ASN A 188 -15.30 3.46 -18.23
CA ASN A 188 -14.47 3.70 -19.40
C ASN A 188 -14.72 5.12 -19.93
N LEU A 189 -13.72 5.98 -19.86
CA LEU A 189 -13.74 7.32 -20.43
C LEU A 189 -13.24 7.27 -21.87
N ALA A 190 -14.00 7.85 -22.80
CA ALA A 190 -13.53 7.99 -24.18
C ALA A 190 -12.30 8.91 -24.27
N SER A 191 -12.26 9.94 -23.44
CA SER A 191 -11.13 10.87 -23.30
C SER A 191 -11.17 11.54 -21.94
N LEU A 192 -10.01 11.99 -21.45
CA LEU A 192 -9.91 12.75 -20.22
C LEU A 192 -10.38 14.18 -20.45
N THR A 193 -11.62 14.45 -20.09
CA THR A 193 -12.23 15.78 -20.08
C THR A 193 -12.88 16.06 -18.74
N MET A 194 -13.05 17.34 -18.38
CA MET A 194 -13.70 17.72 -17.13
C MET A 194 -15.12 17.14 -17.04
N ALA A 195 -15.89 17.20 -18.13
CA ALA A 195 -17.26 16.66 -18.16
C ALA A 195 -17.30 15.15 -17.89
N ASN A 196 -16.40 14.39 -18.52
CA ASN A 196 -16.31 12.95 -18.33
C ASN A 196 -15.88 12.60 -16.89
N MET A 197 -14.94 13.34 -16.32
CA MET A 197 -14.51 13.15 -14.94
C MET A 197 -15.62 13.46 -13.93
N VAL A 198 -16.40 14.53 -14.15
CA VAL A 198 -17.56 14.87 -13.34
C VAL A 198 -18.62 13.76 -13.43
N THR A 199 -18.89 13.26 -14.62
CA THR A 199 -19.84 12.15 -14.83
C THR A 199 -19.38 10.88 -14.11
N ALA A 200 -18.12 10.51 -14.25
CA ALA A 200 -17.53 9.35 -13.57
C ALA A 200 -17.61 9.48 -12.04
N TYR A 201 -17.30 10.66 -11.52
CA TYR A 201 -17.39 10.93 -10.08
C TYR A 201 -18.81 10.76 -9.54
N TRP A 202 -19.80 11.32 -10.23
CA TRP A 202 -21.20 11.20 -9.79
C TRP A 202 -21.78 9.81 -10.01
N GLN A 203 -21.32 9.09 -11.04
CA GLN A 203 -21.67 7.68 -11.22
C GLN A 203 -21.15 6.84 -10.04
N TYR A 204 -19.90 7.07 -9.62
CA TYR A 204 -19.35 6.44 -8.43
C TYR A 204 -20.16 6.82 -7.18
N ALA A 205 -20.41 8.09 -6.93
CA ALA A 205 -21.16 8.56 -5.78
C ALA A 205 -22.58 7.98 -5.72
N GLY A 206 -23.24 7.85 -6.87
CA GLY A 206 -24.56 7.22 -6.98
C GLY A 206 -24.53 5.74 -6.62
N ASN A 207 -23.53 4.99 -7.09
CA ASN A 207 -23.34 3.58 -6.78
C ASN A 207 -23.06 3.35 -5.28
N MET A 208 -22.50 4.35 -4.58
CA MET A 208 -22.11 4.29 -3.17
C MET A 208 -23.19 4.78 -2.20
N GLY A 209 -24.32 5.22 -2.68
CA GLY A 209 -25.32 5.85 -1.80
C GLY A 209 -24.83 7.16 -1.19
N PHE A 210 -24.05 7.96 -1.97
CA PHE A 210 -23.48 9.25 -1.59
C PHE A 210 -22.45 9.20 -0.45
N ASP A 211 -21.78 8.07 -0.23
CA ASP A 211 -20.58 8.00 0.62
C ASP A 211 -19.36 8.42 -0.22
N TYR A 212 -18.89 9.65 0.02
CA TYR A 212 -17.89 10.29 -0.83
C TYR A 212 -16.52 9.64 -0.69
N PRO A 213 -15.76 9.51 -1.81
CA PRO A 213 -14.42 8.99 -1.81
C PRO A 213 -13.45 9.96 -1.14
N GLN A 214 -12.39 9.44 -0.58
CA GLN A 214 -11.38 10.24 0.11
C GLN A 214 -10.20 10.54 -0.79
N VAL A 215 -9.84 9.60 -1.67
CA VAL A 215 -8.67 9.70 -2.53
C VAL A 215 -8.98 9.20 -3.94
N MET A 216 -8.36 9.87 -4.92
CA MET A 216 -8.26 9.44 -6.30
C MET A 216 -6.78 9.29 -6.64
N ALA A 217 -6.35 8.06 -6.87
CA ALA A 217 -4.98 7.77 -7.30
C ALA A 217 -4.92 7.70 -8.83
N MET A 218 -3.92 8.32 -9.43
CA MET A 218 -3.69 8.26 -10.87
C MET A 218 -2.19 8.26 -11.20
N SER A 219 -1.86 7.88 -12.43
CA SER A 219 -0.48 7.93 -12.90
C SER A 219 0.05 9.38 -12.90
N PRO A 220 1.37 9.61 -12.82
CA PRO A 220 1.93 10.95 -12.95
C PRO A 220 1.54 11.65 -14.27
N THR A 221 1.48 10.89 -15.36
CA THR A 221 1.04 11.41 -16.68
C THR A 221 -0.43 11.78 -16.63
N GLY A 222 -1.29 10.91 -16.09
CA GLY A 222 -2.71 11.19 -15.89
C GLY A 222 -2.94 12.40 -15.00
N TYR A 223 -2.17 12.52 -13.92
CA TYR A 223 -2.22 13.68 -13.04
C TYR A 223 -1.84 14.99 -13.77
N ALA A 224 -0.78 14.97 -14.57
CA ALA A 224 -0.38 16.14 -15.37
C ALA A 224 -1.48 16.52 -16.39
N ASN A 225 -2.06 15.54 -17.08
CA ASN A 225 -3.17 15.78 -18.00
C ASN A 225 -4.42 16.31 -17.27
N PHE A 226 -4.73 15.74 -16.11
CA PHE A 226 -5.81 16.20 -15.27
C PHE A 226 -5.60 17.66 -14.82
N MET A 227 -4.38 18.01 -14.40
CA MET A 227 -4.02 19.39 -14.07
C MET A 227 -4.19 20.35 -15.23
N ASN A 228 -3.85 19.93 -16.45
CA ASN A 228 -4.02 20.74 -17.64
C ASN A 228 -5.50 21.11 -17.93
N LEU A 229 -6.46 20.28 -17.48
CA LEU A 229 -7.88 20.63 -17.58
C LEU A 229 -8.25 21.85 -16.71
N PHE A 230 -7.58 22.02 -15.58
CA PHE A 230 -7.80 23.17 -14.69
C PHE A 230 -7.05 24.42 -15.16
N VAL A 231 -5.88 24.28 -15.74
CA VAL A 231 -5.09 25.43 -16.23
C VAL A 231 -5.88 26.27 -17.24
N GLN A 232 -6.70 25.64 -18.07
CA GLN A 232 -7.58 26.36 -19.00
C GLN A 232 -8.66 27.18 -18.27
N GLN A 233 -9.07 26.77 -17.10
CA GLN A 233 -10.09 27.47 -16.28
C GLN A 233 -9.45 28.53 -15.37
N ILE A 234 -8.24 28.30 -14.86
CA ILE A 234 -7.52 29.25 -14.00
C ILE A 234 -7.25 30.59 -14.72
N ARG A 235 -7.15 30.60 -16.04
CA ARG A 235 -7.00 31.85 -16.81
C ARG A 235 -8.18 32.80 -16.67
N TYR A 236 -9.37 32.36 -16.24
CA TYR A 236 -10.54 33.18 -15.98
C TYR A 236 -10.64 33.67 -14.55
N PHE A 237 -9.82 33.15 -13.62
CA PHE A 237 -9.83 33.55 -12.21
C PHE A 237 -8.64 34.44 -11.81
N ASN A 238 -7.96 35.05 -12.77
CA ASN A 238 -6.80 35.94 -12.51
C ASN A 238 -7.16 37.30 -11.88
N GLU A 239 -8.34 37.44 -11.27
CA GLU A 239 -8.74 38.61 -10.51
C GLU A 239 -8.62 38.45 -8.98
N PHE A 240 -7.95 37.42 -8.49
CA PHE A 240 -7.61 37.35 -7.06
C PHE A 240 -6.30 38.10 -6.82
N PRO A 241 -6.34 39.21 -6.03
CA PRO A 241 -5.18 40.09 -5.83
C PRO A 241 -4.08 39.49 -4.95
N ASP A 242 -4.23 38.31 -4.42
CA ASP A 242 -3.24 37.70 -3.52
C ASP A 242 -2.66 36.42 -4.12
N ASP A 243 -1.35 36.45 -4.38
CA ASP A 243 -0.50 35.33 -4.84
C ASP A 243 -0.60 34.04 -3.99
N GLU A 244 -1.23 34.10 -2.84
CA GLU A 244 -1.40 32.95 -1.93
C GLU A 244 -2.38 31.90 -2.46
N GLY A 245 -3.39 32.27 -3.24
CA GLY A 245 -4.43 31.33 -3.71
C GLY A 245 -3.91 30.28 -4.67
N VAL A 246 -3.08 30.67 -5.64
CA VAL A 246 -2.53 29.73 -6.64
C VAL A 246 -1.44 28.86 -6.04
N GLN A 247 -0.59 29.41 -5.20
CA GLN A 247 0.44 28.63 -4.49
C GLN A 247 -0.15 27.67 -3.47
N ALA A 248 -1.27 28.00 -2.82
CA ALA A 248 -1.94 27.12 -1.87
C ALA A 248 -2.52 25.87 -2.57
N VAL A 249 -3.09 26.00 -3.76
CA VAL A 249 -3.59 24.86 -4.54
C VAL A 249 -2.48 23.89 -4.92
N PHE A 250 -1.31 24.39 -5.33
CA PHE A 250 -0.17 23.54 -5.66
C PHE A 250 0.54 22.94 -4.44
N ARG A 251 0.53 23.62 -3.30
CA ARG A 251 1.15 23.12 -2.06
C ARG A 251 0.29 22.11 -1.31
N GLN A 252 -1.04 22.24 -1.34
CA GLN A 252 -1.97 21.35 -0.62
C GLN A 252 -2.42 20.14 -1.43
N GLY A 253 -2.01 20.02 -2.68
CA GLY A 253 -2.52 19.01 -3.62
C GLY A 253 -3.87 19.41 -4.21
N VAL A 254 -4.18 18.83 -5.36
CA VAL A 254 -5.46 19.10 -6.03
C VAL A 254 -6.56 18.29 -5.40
N LYS A 255 -7.68 18.93 -5.14
CA LYS A 255 -8.93 18.27 -4.76
C LYS A 255 -9.91 18.32 -5.92
N PHE A 256 -10.51 17.19 -6.21
CA PHE A 256 -11.63 17.10 -7.13
C PHE A 256 -12.90 16.86 -6.31
N PHE A 257 -13.75 17.88 -6.21
CA PHE A 257 -14.81 17.96 -5.20
C PHE A 257 -14.24 17.82 -3.79
N THR A 258 -14.62 16.74 -3.07
CA THR A 258 -14.13 16.43 -1.72
C THR A 258 -12.92 15.50 -1.72
N THR A 259 -12.55 14.93 -2.88
CA THR A 259 -11.56 13.88 -3.03
C THR A 259 -10.19 14.45 -3.31
N LYS A 260 -9.19 14.01 -2.56
CA LYS A 260 -7.77 14.35 -2.79
C LYS A 260 -7.27 13.58 -4.01
N VAL A 261 -6.67 14.27 -4.97
CA VAL A 261 -6.05 13.62 -6.14
C VAL A 261 -4.55 13.44 -5.86
N VAL A 262 -4.08 12.20 -5.97
CA VAL A 262 -2.71 11.81 -5.63
C VAL A 262 -2.03 11.16 -6.84
N PRO A 263 -0.91 11.71 -7.31
CA PRO A 263 -0.09 11.03 -8.32
C PRO A 263 0.70 9.90 -7.67
N ASP A 264 0.70 8.72 -8.29
CA ASP A 264 1.52 7.59 -7.87
C ASP A 264 2.34 7.04 -9.04
N PRO A 265 3.68 7.08 -8.95
CA PRO A 265 4.54 6.65 -10.05
C PRO A 265 4.45 5.15 -10.34
N TYR A 266 4.16 4.33 -9.33
CA TYR A 266 4.06 2.88 -9.48
C TYR A 266 2.76 2.46 -10.16
N LEU A 267 1.69 3.24 -9.98
CA LEU A 267 0.42 3.01 -10.68
C LEU A 267 0.60 3.11 -12.20
N GLY A 268 1.32 4.12 -12.68
CA GLY A 268 1.56 4.32 -14.11
C GLY A 268 2.32 3.18 -14.78
N ALA A 269 3.20 2.50 -14.05
CA ALA A 269 3.95 1.36 -14.55
C ALA A 269 3.14 0.06 -14.63
N LEU A 270 2.23 -0.18 -13.67
CA LEU A 270 1.50 -1.44 -13.52
C LEU A 270 0.09 -1.37 -14.10
N GLN A 271 -0.57 -0.22 -14.03
CA GLN A 271 -1.94 0.01 -14.49
C GLN A 271 -2.00 1.28 -15.35
N PRO A 272 -1.41 1.26 -16.55
CA PRO A 272 -1.40 2.41 -17.43
C PRO A 272 -2.84 2.81 -17.82
N GLN A 273 -3.08 4.11 -17.93
CA GLN A 273 -4.36 4.68 -18.30
C GLN A 273 -5.53 4.31 -17.35
N THR A 274 -5.22 4.03 -16.09
CA THR A 274 -6.23 3.73 -15.08
C THR A 274 -6.06 4.66 -13.88
N ALA A 275 -7.17 5.20 -13.38
CA ALA A 275 -7.25 5.89 -12.11
C ALA A 275 -8.15 5.09 -11.17
N PHE A 276 -7.87 5.16 -9.87
CA PHE A 276 -8.66 4.50 -8.85
C PHE A 276 -9.25 5.52 -7.89
N ILE A 277 -10.55 5.53 -7.77
CA ILE A 277 -11.27 6.26 -6.73
C ILE A 277 -11.38 5.32 -5.53
N ILE A 278 -10.97 5.76 -4.34
CA ILE A 278 -10.82 4.91 -3.16
C ILE A 278 -11.47 5.56 -1.94
N ASN A 279 -12.19 4.73 -1.18
CA ASN A 279 -12.75 5.10 0.11
C ASN A 279 -12.13 4.22 1.21
N TYR A 280 -11.25 4.80 2.03
CA TYR A 280 -10.53 4.11 3.11
C TYR A 280 -11.42 3.55 4.21
N ARG A 281 -12.67 3.96 4.27
CA ARG A 281 -13.62 3.38 5.23
C ARG A 281 -13.86 1.88 4.97
N TYR A 282 -13.78 1.47 3.70
CA TYR A 282 -14.11 0.12 3.28
C TYR A 282 -12.89 -0.69 2.79
N ILE A 283 -11.79 -0.02 2.44
CA ILE A 283 -10.55 -0.67 2.02
C ILE A 283 -9.36 -0.04 2.71
N TYR A 284 -8.57 -0.86 3.38
CA TYR A 284 -7.42 -0.40 4.16
C TYR A 284 -6.37 -1.52 4.29
N PRO A 285 -5.09 -1.18 4.46
CA PRO A 285 -4.06 -2.16 4.73
C PRO A 285 -4.17 -2.68 6.17
N VAL A 286 -3.88 -3.95 6.35
CA VAL A 286 -3.78 -4.58 7.66
C VAL A 286 -2.39 -5.17 7.82
N PHE A 287 -1.75 -4.87 8.94
CA PHE A 287 -0.38 -5.29 9.25
C PHE A 287 -0.38 -6.32 10.37
N PHE A 288 0.43 -7.36 10.18
CA PHE A 288 0.64 -8.36 11.23
C PHE A 288 1.57 -7.79 12.29
N GLN A 289 1.08 -7.63 13.51
CA GLN A 289 1.78 -6.95 14.59
C GLN A 289 3.14 -7.59 14.91
N ARG A 290 3.23 -8.92 14.89
CA ARG A 290 4.47 -9.66 15.19
C ARG A 290 5.53 -9.56 14.11
N CYS A 291 5.15 -9.27 12.88
CA CYS A 291 6.05 -9.15 11.72
C CYS A 291 5.95 -7.76 11.09
N TYR A 292 5.83 -6.72 11.91
CA TYR A 292 5.79 -5.34 11.44
C TYR A 292 7.19 -4.76 11.37
N PHE A 293 7.79 -4.74 10.18
CA PHE A 293 9.18 -4.33 9.93
C PHE A 293 10.19 -5.02 10.88
N LEU A 294 10.02 -6.32 11.00
CA LEU A 294 10.88 -7.13 11.85
C LEU A 294 12.21 -7.41 11.14
N PHE A 295 13.32 -7.10 11.80
CA PHE A 295 14.63 -7.58 11.40
C PHE A 295 14.94 -8.94 12.03
N SER A 296 15.39 -9.88 11.19
CA SER A 296 15.97 -11.11 11.72
C SER A 296 17.32 -10.80 12.39
N PRO A 297 17.76 -11.62 13.35
CA PRO A 297 19.13 -11.52 13.87
C PRO A 297 20.15 -11.60 12.73
N TRP A 298 21.28 -10.91 12.88
CA TRP A 298 22.39 -11.01 11.96
C TRP A 298 23.03 -12.40 12.05
N VAL A 299 23.19 -13.04 10.90
CA VAL A 299 23.78 -14.38 10.81
C VAL A 299 24.96 -14.33 9.85
N GLN A 300 26.06 -14.95 10.23
CA GLN A 300 27.18 -15.22 9.33
C GLN A 300 27.04 -16.64 8.79
N PRO A 301 26.83 -16.82 7.48
CA PRO A 301 26.88 -18.16 6.85
C PRO A 301 28.28 -18.76 7.01
N SER A 302 28.35 -20.07 7.24
CA SER A 302 29.61 -20.77 7.49
C SER A 302 30.59 -20.78 6.31
N ASN A 303 30.09 -20.54 5.10
CA ASN A 303 30.85 -20.59 3.86
C ASN A 303 31.14 -19.23 3.23
N GLN A 304 30.75 -18.11 3.90
CA GLN A 304 30.88 -16.78 3.33
C GLN A 304 31.32 -15.77 4.40
N LEU A 305 32.18 -14.83 4.01
CA LEU A 305 32.64 -13.72 4.85
C LEU A 305 31.67 -12.52 4.71
N LEU A 306 30.42 -12.74 5.13
CA LEU A 306 29.40 -11.70 5.15
C LEU A 306 28.48 -11.86 6.38
N LEU A 307 27.87 -10.75 6.78
CA LEU A 307 26.75 -10.71 7.73
C LEU A 307 25.47 -10.49 6.96
N SER A 308 24.46 -11.30 7.20
CA SER A 308 23.17 -11.19 6.56
C SER A 308 22.03 -11.05 7.57
N THR A 309 21.04 -10.25 7.21
CA THR A 309 19.77 -10.09 7.92
C THR A 309 18.64 -9.95 6.92
N PHE A 310 17.41 -10.12 7.39
CA PHE A 310 16.21 -9.95 6.57
C PHE A 310 15.30 -8.92 7.23
N LEU A 311 14.78 -7.99 6.44
CA LEU A 311 13.64 -7.16 6.81
C LEU A 311 12.37 -7.88 6.38
N ILE A 312 11.44 -8.09 7.30
CA ILE A 312 10.20 -8.86 7.09
C ILE A 312 9.00 -7.98 7.42
N LEU A 313 7.99 -7.99 6.57
CA LEU A 313 6.69 -7.38 6.81
C LEU A 313 5.58 -8.39 6.47
N GLY A 314 4.70 -8.63 7.43
CA GLY A 314 3.44 -9.34 7.19
C GLY A 314 2.30 -8.33 7.00
N TRP A 315 1.61 -8.36 5.86
CA TRP A 315 0.51 -7.45 5.60
C TRP A 315 -0.46 -8.02 4.56
N ASN A 316 -1.64 -7.43 4.46
CA ASN A 316 -2.57 -7.63 3.35
C ASN A 316 -3.49 -6.41 3.24
N ILE A 317 -4.23 -6.30 2.14
CA ILE A 317 -5.25 -5.26 1.95
C ILE A 317 -6.61 -5.89 2.20
N GLN A 318 -7.32 -5.40 3.21
CA GLN A 318 -8.65 -5.84 3.56
C GLN A 318 -9.69 -4.91 2.96
N CYS A 319 -10.74 -5.52 2.37
CA CYS A 319 -11.87 -4.79 1.84
C CYS A 319 -13.16 -5.39 2.39
N VAL A 320 -13.94 -4.59 3.10
CA VAL A 320 -15.20 -5.04 3.73
C VAL A 320 -16.36 -5.03 2.73
N SER A 321 -16.35 -4.11 1.77
CA SER A 321 -17.39 -4.00 0.75
C SER A 321 -16.78 -3.49 -0.55
N PRO A 322 -16.47 -4.37 -1.53
CA PRO A 322 -15.83 -3.96 -2.78
C PRO A 322 -16.63 -2.91 -3.56
N GLN A 323 -17.96 -2.99 -3.52
CA GLN A 323 -18.82 -2.01 -4.18
C GLN A 323 -18.68 -0.60 -3.59
N LYS A 324 -18.46 -0.49 -2.26
CA LYS A 324 -18.32 0.79 -1.56
C LYS A 324 -16.86 1.23 -1.39
N ALA A 325 -15.93 0.34 -1.58
CA ALA A 325 -14.51 0.60 -1.37
C ALA A 325 -13.91 1.53 -2.44
N GLY A 326 -14.43 1.45 -3.66
CA GLY A 326 -13.90 2.26 -4.72
C GLY A 326 -14.36 1.82 -6.10
N GLN A 327 -13.78 2.44 -7.11
CA GLN A 327 -14.03 2.13 -8.51
C GLN A 327 -12.82 2.46 -9.38
N ALA A 328 -12.55 1.61 -10.36
CA ALA A 328 -11.56 1.87 -11.37
C ALA A 328 -12.15 2.74 -12.49
N ILE A 329 -11.38 3.68 -12.98
CA ILE A 329 -11.67 4.51 -14.15
C ILE A 329 -10.55 4.25 -15.14
N SER A 330 -10.89 3.87 -16.36
CA SER A 330 -9.93 3.70 -17.46
C SER A 330 -10.22 4.67 -18.59
N GLY A 331 -9.19 5.08 -19.31
CA GLY A 331 -9.37 5.97 -20.46
C GLY A 331 -8.08 6.56 -20.98
N SER A 332 -8.10 7.02 -22.22
CA SER A 332 -6.95 7.69 -22.82
C SER A 332 -6.65 9.00 -22.10
N GLY A 333 -5.40 9.16 -21.68
CA GLY A 333 -4.91 10.35 -20.98
C GLY A 333 -4.89 10.27 -19.44
N LEU A 334 -5.36 9.13 -18.84
CA LEU A 334 -5.22 8.83 -17.40
C LEU A 334 -3.84 8.30 -17.05
#